data_8a40236808a797ed460d94daee2c05cf
#
_entry.id   8a40236808a797ed460d94daee2c05cf
#
_cell.length_a   1.000
_cell.length_b   1.000
_cell.length_c   1.000
_cell.angle_alpha   90.00
_cell.angle_beta   90.00
_cell.angle_gamma   90.00
#
_symmetry.space_group_name_H-M   'P 1'
#
loop_
_entity.id
_entity.type
_entity.pdbx_description
1 polymer ?
#
loop_
_entity_poly.entity_id
_entity_poly.type
_entity_poly.pdbx_seq_one_letter_code
_entity_poly.pdbx_strand_id
1 'polypeptide(L)'
;MTSMTQARTIAELRQSGYQVLRVREEMRKNLIEKIRREETVFPGIIGFEETVIPQLENALLAGQDVILLGERGQAKSRLIRSLVSLLDEYIPKIAGCEINDNPCDPICRACRDEVAEHGEATRIEWVHRDKRYAEKLATPDISIADLIGEIDPIKVAEGRHLSDELAIHYGLVPRVNRGIFSINELPDLAERIQVGLFNLMEERDVQIKGYLIRLPLDVFVVATANPEDYTNRGRIVTPLKDRYGSQIRTHYPKTIEEEIQIVEQERSRFHDEEHLVVPQYMKEIIAEITAQARNSSEINQRSGVSVRVSISNYETLVSNAVRRAISHREQMACPRISDLPYIQASFAGKIELETFEEGREGRVIEDLTKRAVLRVFGKYFEVNDLEKVITHFNGGETVVVSSEKPSSAYVDLVRRVSGLSDAVRRLTDDRRPEVVAAAAEFVLEGLHLNRRLNCERTAEGYQYRG
;
A
#
# COMPACT_ATOMS: atom_id res chain seq x y z
N MET A 1 5.51 -21.15 -25.32
CA MET A 1 4.17 -20.79 -24.81
C MET A 1 3.07 -20.63 -25.86
N THR A 2 3.35 -20.66 -27.14
CA THR A 2 2.41 -20.28 -28.22
C THR A 2 1.49 -21.39 -28.73
N SER A 3 1.62 -22.65 -28.33
CA SER A 3 0.79 -23.74 -28.88
C SER A 3 -0.39 -24.19 -27.98
N MET A 4 -0.31 -23.97 -26.67
CA MET A 4 -1.35 -24.44 -25.74
C MET A 4 -2.63 -23.58 -25.76
N THR A 5 -2.51 -22.26 -25.92
CA THR A 5 -3.68 -21.33 -25.97
C THR A 5 -4.47 -21.38 -27.29
N GLN A 6 -4.16 -22.30 -28.20
CA GLN A 6 -4.85 -22.41 -29.49
C GLN A 6 -6.03 -23.41 -29.48
N ALA A 7 -6.13 -24.27 -28.49
CA ALA A 7 -7.23 -25.23 -28.39
C ALA A 7 -8.57 -24.50 -28.25
N ARG A 8 -9.55 -24.89 -29.08
CA ARG A 8 -10.90 -24.32 -29.13
C ARG A 8 -12.00 -25.31 -28.70
N THR A 9 -11.62 -26.57 -28.54
CA THR A 9 -12.53 -27.67 -28.15
C THR A 9 -11.86 -28.53 -27.06
N ILE A 10 -12.66 -29.32 -26.34
CA ILE A 10 -12.19 -30.28 -25.34
C ILE A 10 -11.24 -31.30 -25.99
N ALA A 11 -11.53 -31.76 -27.20
CA ALA A 11 -10.69 -32.70 -27.93
C ALA A 11 -9.26 -32.11 -28.16
N GLU A 12 -9.20 -30.89 -28.69
CA GLU A 12 -7.92 -30.20 -28.93
C GLU A 12 -7.16 -29.95 -27.62
N LEU A 13 -7.88 -29.61 -26.54
CA LEU A 13 -7.29 -29.42 -25.22
C LEU A 13 -6.64 -30.70 -24.71
N ARG A 14 -7.30 -31.85 -24.81
CA ARG A 14 -6.75 -33.16 -24.43
C ARG A 14 -5.54 -33.54 -25.28
N GLN A 15 -5.61 -33.31 -26.59
CA GLN A 15 -4.49 -33.57 -27.51
C GLN A 15 -3.26 -32.70 -27.20
N SER A 16 -3.46 -31.47 -26.68
CA SER A 16 -2.36 -30.57 -26.30
C SER A 16 -1.58 -31.05 -25.08
N GLY A 17 -2.06 -32.06 -24.35
CA GLY A 17 -1.48 -32.53 -23.10
C GLY A 17 -1.65 -31.56 -21.92
N TYR A 18 -2.56 -30.59 -22.03
CA TYR A 18 -2.87 -29.64 -20.94
C TYR A 18 -3.32 -30.37 -19.68
N GLN A 19 -2.66 -30.09 -18.56
CA GLN A 19 -3.04 -30.64 -17.27
C GLN A 19 -3.78 -29.58 -16.46
N VAL A 20 -5.01 -29.91 -16.05
CA VAL A 20 -5.79 -29.07 -15.16
C VAL A 20 -5.25 -29.23 -13.74
N LEU A 21 -4.82 -28.14 -13.16
CA LEU A 21 -4.42 -28.06 -11.75
C LEU A 21 -5.50 -27.34 -10.95
N ARG A 22 -5.65 -27.70 -9.68
CA ARG A 22 -6.41 -26.88 -8.73
C ARG A 22 -5.66 -25.59 -8.45
N VAL A 23 -6.38 -24.52 -8.11
CA VAL A 23 -5.81 -23.18 -7.92
C VAL A 23 -4.63 -23.17 -6.95
N ARG A 24 -4.70 -23.97 -5.86
CA ARG A 24 -3.59 -24.07 -4.89
C ARG A 24 -2.37 -24.79 -5.45
N GLU A 25 -2.58 -25.82 -6.25
CA GLU A 25 -1.49 -26.56 -6.91
C GLU A 25 -0.83 -25.71 -7.99
N GLU A 26 -1.63 -24.93 -8.74
CA GLU A 26 -1.16 -23.98 -9.73
C GLU A 26 -0.27 -22.90 -9.09
N MET A 27 -0.79 -22.23 -8.05
CA MET A 27 -0.05 -21.19 -7.32
C MET A 27 1.23 -21.75 -6.69
N ARG A 28 1.17 -22.95 -6.09
CA ARG A 28 2.34 -23.63 -5.54
C ARG A 28 3.38 -23.93 -6.61
N LYS A 29 2.98 -24.47 -7.76
CA LYS A 29 3.87 -24.76 -8.88
C LYS A 29 4.59 -23.51 -9.35
N ASN A 30 3.83 -22.43 -9.58
CA ASN A 30 4.38 -21.18 -10.09
C ASN A 30 5.30 -20.48 -9.06
N LEU A 31 4.96 -20.58 -7.76
CA LEU A 31 5.83 -20.12 -6.68
C LEU A 31 7.15 -20.87 -6.65
N ILE A 32 7.13 -22.21 -6.74
CA ILE A 32 8.33 -23.04 -6.76
C ILE A 32 9.23 -22.68 -7.98
N GLU A 33 8.62 -22.45 -9.14
CA GLU A 33 9.37 -22.06 -10.34
C GLU A 33 10.04 -20.69 -10.15
N LYS A 34 9.34 -19.70 -9.60
CA LYS A 34 9.92 -18.38 -9.30
C LYS A 34 11.08 -18.47 -8.32
N ILE A 35 10.91 -19.20 -7.22
CA ILE A 35 11.98 -19.41 -6.22
C ILE A 35 13.21 -20.09 -6.86
N ARG A 36 13.01 -21.12 -7.69
CA ARG A 36 14.12 -21.82 -8.37
C ARG A 36 14.87 -20.93 -9.37
N ARG A 37 14.20 -19.93 -9.93
CA ARG A 37 14.79 -18.96 -10.86
C ARG A 37 15.35 -17.74 -10.14
N GLU A 38 15.29 -17.71 -8.81
CA GLU A 38 15.71 -16.56 -7.99
C GLU A 38 14.97 -15.26 -8.38
N GLU A 39 13.74 -15.38 -8.90
CA GLU A 39 12.91 -14.24 -9.26
C GLU A 39 12.26 -13.64 -8.00
N THR A 40 12.17 -12.31 -7.94
CA THR A 40 11.41 -11.64 -6.88
C THR A 40 9.93 -12.03 -6.99
N VAL A 41 9.43 -12.77 -6.00
CA VAL A 41 8.06 -13.30 -6.02
C VAL A 41 7.03 -12.17 -5.94
N PHE A 42 7.29 -11.17 -5.08
CA PHE A 42 6.39 -10.04 -4.82
C PHE A 42 7.09 -8.70 -5.10
N PRO A 43 7.24 -8.32 -6.39
CA PRO A 43 7.95 -7.10 -6.76
C PRO A 43 7.24 -5.85 -6.20
N GLY A 44 8.03 -4.90 -5.71
CA GLY A 44 7.54 -3.64 -5.16
C GLY A 44 6.97 -3.74 -3.75
N ILE A 45 7.13 -4.86 -3.06
CA ILE A 45 6.93 -4.99 -1.62
C ILE A 45 8.28 -4.77 -0.95
N ILE A 46 8.38 -3.80 -0.05
CA ILE A 46 9.61 -3.36 0.61
C ILE A 46 9.50 -3.59 2.12
N GLY A 47 10.57 -4.10 2.74
CA GLY A 47 10.70 -4.28 4.18
C GLY A 47 10.03 -5.54 4.74
N PHE A 48 9.52 -6.43 3.87
CA PHE A 48 8.88 -7.69 4.26
C PHE A 48 9.70 -8.93 3.92
N GLU A 49 10.86 -8.77 3.32
CA GLU A 49 11.71 -9.82 2.74
C GLU A 49 12.10 -10.89 3.76
N GLU A 50 12.39 -10.48 5.00
CA GLU A 50 12.81 -11.40 6.08
C GLU A 50 11.67 -11.78 7.04
N THR A 51 10.47 -11.24 6.86
CA THR A 51 9.40 -11.37 7.86
C THR A 51 8.10 -11.92 7.28
N VAL A 52 7.38 -11.12 6.53
CA VAL A 52 6.04 -11.42 6.01
C VAL A 52 6.12 -12.35 4.79
N ILE A 53 7.04 -12.07 3.87
CA ILE A 53 7.18 -12.83 2.61
C ILE A 53 7.46 -14.30 2.87
N PRO A 54 8.44 -14.72 3.70
CA PRO A 54 8.69 -16.13 3.96
C PRO A 54 7.49 -16.85 4.60
N GLN A 55 6.73 -16.18 5.46
CA GLN A 55 5.52 -16.74 6.06
C GLN A 55 4.42 -16.96 5.01
N LEU A 56 4.27 -15.99 4.08
CA LEU A 56 3.31 -16.08 3.00
C LEU A 56 3.69 -17.19 2.02
N GLU A 57 4.95 -17.29 1.64
CA GLU A 57 5.46 -18.37 0.79
C GLU A 57 5.21 -19.75 1.41
N ASN A 58 5.47 -19.90 2.71
CA ASN A 58 5.20 -21.14 3.43
C ASN A 58 3.70 -21.49 3.42
N ALA A 59 2.82 -20.49 3.63
CA ALA A 59 1.37 -20.69 3.57
C ALA A 59 0.91 -21.14 2.17
N LEU A 60 1.43 -20.50 1.12
CA LEU A 60 1.15 -20.85 -0.27
C LEU A 60 1.69 -22.25 -0.65
N LEU A 61 2.89 -22.59 -0.21
CA LEU A 61 3.46 -23.93 -0.39
C LEU A 61 2.67 -25.02 0.34
N ALA A 62 2.05 -24.67 1.46
CA ALA A 62 1.15 -25.56 2.20
C ALA A 62 -0.29 -25.59 1.65
N GLY A 63 -0.62 -24.72 0.67
CA GLY A 63 -1.96 -24.60 0.10
C GLY A 63 -3.00 -24.04 1.08
N GLN A 64 -2.58 -23.22 2.04
CA GLN A 64 -3.43 -22.67 3.10
C GLN A 64 -4.05 -21.35 2.68
N ASP A 65 -5.32 -21.15 3.03
CA ASP A 65 -5.95 -19.84 2.97
C ASP A 65 -5.30 -18.90 4.00
N VAL A 66 -5.19 -17.61 3.67
CA VAL A 66 -4.37 -16.66 4.42
C VAL A 66 -5.19 -15.48 4.91
N ILE A 67 -4.96 -15.06 6.15
CA ILE A 67 -5.39 -13.78 6.64
C ILE A 67 -4.17 -12.90 7.00
N LEU A 68 -4.12 -11.68 6.44
CA LEU A 68 -3.10 -10.68 6.75
C LEU A 68 -3.63 -9.75 7.84
N LEU A 69 -2.93 -9.73 8.98
CA LEU A 69 -3.27 -8.93 10.15
C LEU A 69 -2.29 -7.76 10.26
N GLY A 70 -2.81 -6.55 10.36
CA GLY A 70 -1.95 -5.38 10.56
C GLY A 70 -2.69 -4.07 10.39
N GLU A 71 -2.05 -3.00 10.77
CA GLU A 71 -2.61 -1.66 10.76
C GLU A 71 -2.78 -1.11 9.34
N ARG A 72 -3.40 0.06 9.25
CA ARG A 72 -3.61 0.75 7.96
C ARG A 72 -2.27 1.14 7.32
N GLY A 73 -2.18 1.03 6.00
CA GLY A 73 -0.99 1.42 5.24
C GLY A 73 0.20 0.45 5.32
N GLN A 74 0.02 -0.78 5.80
CA GLN A 74 1.03 -1.84 5.83
C GLN A 74 0.97 -2.75 4.58
N ALA A 75 0.71 -2.21 3.42
CA ALA A 75 0.74 -2.86 2.10
C ALA A 75 -0.09 -4.16 1.95
N LYS A 76 -1.00 -4.50 2.89
CA LYS A 76 -1.81 -5.75 2.88
C LYS A 76 -2.51 -5.99 1.54
N SER A 77 -3.30 -5.01 1.06
CA SER A 77 -4.04 -5.15 -0.20
C SER A 77 -3.10 -5.24 -1.42
N ARG A 78 -1.93 -4.56 -1.39
CA ARG A 78 -0.94 -4.67 -2.45
C ARG A 78 -0.36 -6.08 -2.51
N LEU A 79 -0.01 -6.63 -1.35
CA LEU A 79 0.52 -7.99 -1.24
C LEU A 79 -0.50 -9.02 -1.75
N ILE A 80 -1.79 -8.86 -1.41
CA ILE A 80 -2.86 -9.73 -1.91
C ILE A 80 -2.98 -9.65 -3.44
N ARG A 81 -3.01 -8.45 -4.00
CA ARG A 81 -3.11 -8.28 -5.46
C ARG A 81 -1.91 -8.87 -6.19
N SER A 82 -0.72 -8.87 -5.58
CA SER A 82 0.47 -9.48 -6.17
C SER A 82 0.37 -11.01 -6.29
N LEU A 83 -0.50 -11.68 -5.51
CA LEU A 83 -0.76 -13.12 -5.62
C LEU A 83 -1.29 -13.52 -7.00
N VAL A 84 -1.94 -12.62 -7.74
CA VAL A 84 -2.42 -12.86 -9.10
C VAL A 84 -1.27 -13.29 -10.03
N SER A 85 -0.05 -12.82 -9.76
CA SER A 85 1.15 -13.21 -10.52
C SER A 85 1.54 -14.68 -10.37
N LEU A 86 0.97 -15.38 -9.39
CA LEU A 86 1.15 -16.81 -9.17
C LEU A 86 0.10 -17.67 -9.89
N LEU A 87 -0.90 -17.07 -10.53
CA LEU A 87 -1.80 -17.77 -11.44
C LEU A 87 -1.16 -17.89 -12.83
N ASP A 88 -1.45 -18.97 -13.54
CA ASP A 88 -1.11 -19.12 -14.96
C ASP A 88 -1.76 -17.98 -15.75
N GLU A 89 -1.07 -17.45 -16.74
CA GLU A 89 -1.53 -16.29 -17.50
C GLU A 89 -2.90 -16.53 -18.14
N TYR A 90 -3.13 -17.73 -18.65
CA TYR A 90 -4.41 -18.16 -19.22
C TYR A 90 -4.76 -19.58 -18.78
N ILE A 91 -6.04 -19.82 -18.48
CA ILE A 91 -6.62 -21.16 -18.30
C ILE A 91 -7.80 -21.38 -19.23
N PRO A 92 -8.05 -22.62 -19.66
CA PRO A 92 -9.25 -22.93 -20.45
C PRO A 92 -10.48 -23.04 -19.57
N LYS A 93 -11.61 -22.55 -20.07
CA LYS A 93 -12.96 -22.77 -19.52
C LYS A 93 -13.94 -23.14 -20.63
N ILE A 94 -15.09 -23.68 -20.27
CA ILE A 94 -16.19 -23.88 -21.23
C ILE A 94 -16.68 -22.52 -21.72
N ALA A 95 -16.86 -22.38 -23.03
CA ALA A 95 -17.25 -21.12 -23.65
C ALA A 95 -18.60 -20.61 -23.12
N GLY A 96 -18.66 -19.32 -22.79
CA GLY A 96 -19.86 -18.68 -22.22
C GLY A 96 -20.14 -19.00 -20.75
N CYS A 97 -19.34 -19.82 -20.07
CA CYS A 97 -19.53 -20.13 -18.66
C CYS A 97 -19.26 -18.91 -17.77
N GLU A 98 -20.18 -18.62 -16.83
CA GLU A 98 -20.05 -17.48 -15.90
C GLU A 98 -19.07 -17.74 -14.74
N ILE A 99 -18.85 -19.03 -14.39
CA ILE A 99 -18.06 -19.42 -13.21
C ILE A 99 -16.71 -20.08 -13.56
N ASN A 100 -16.16 -19.81 -14.73
CA ASN A 100 -14.86 -20.34 -15.17
C ASN A 100 -14.75 -21.87 -15.08
N ASP A 101 -15.79 -22.60 -15.49
CA ASP A 101 -15.88 -24.03 -15.31
C ASP A 101 -14.78 -24.79 -16.05
N ASN A 102 -14.31 -25.86 -15.42
CA ASN A 102 -13.28 -26.71 -16.00
C ASN A 102 -13.82 -27.53 -17.17
N PRO A 103 -13.23 -27.44 -18.38
CA PRO A 103 -13.69 -28.20 -19.52
C PRO A 103 -13.67 -29.74 -19.31
N CYS A 104 -12.74 -30.21 -18.46
CA CYS A 104 -12.59 -31.66 -18.21
C CYS A 104 -13.46 -32.18 -17.07
N ASP A 105 -13.96 -31.29 -16.18
CA ASP A 105 -14.75 -31.65 -15.01
C ASP A 105 -15.68 -30.48 -14.65
N PRO A 106 -16.77 -30.24 -15.43
CA PRO A 106 -17.70 -29.15 -15.22
C PRO A 106 -18.54 -29.33 -13.97
N ILE A 107 -18.69 -28.29 -13.18
CA ILE A 107 -19.45 -28.30 -11.92
C ILE A 107 -20.83 -27.68 -12.06
N CYS A 108 -21.05 -26.71 -12.96
CA CYS A 108 -22.35 -26.10 -13.16
C CYS A 108 -23.19 -26.90 -14.15
N ARG A 109 -24.52 -26.86 -13.95
CA ARG A 109 -25.46 -27.61 -14.77
C ARG A 109 -25.39 -27.22 -16.24
N ALA A 110 -25.36 -25.92 -16.55
CA ALA A 110 -25.26 -25.44 -17.92
C ALA A 110 -24.07 -26.06 -18.68
N CYS A 111 -22.90 -26.09 -18.04
CA CYS A 111 -21.71 -26.69 -18.63
C CYS A 111 -21.77 -28.21 -18.73
N ARG A 112 -22.38 -28.87 -17.74
CA ARG A 112 -22.59 -30.33 -17.80
C ARG A 112 -23.53 -30.71 -18.93
N ASP A 113 -24.63 -29.96 -19.11
CA ASP A 113 -25.59 -30.17 -20.20
C ASP A 113 -24.90 -29.93 -21.56
N GLU A 114 -24.09 -28.86 -21.70
CA GLU A 114 -23.33 -28.55 -22.93
C GLU A 114 -22.33 -29.66 -23.29
N VAL A 115 -21.60 -30.17 -22.29
CA VAL A 115 -20.65 -31.28 -22.49
C VAL A 115 -21.39 -32.58 -22.79
N ALA A 116 -22.56 -32.83 -22.18
CA ALA A 116 -23.38 -34.03 -22.50
C ALA A 116 -23.91 -34.01 -23.92
N GLU A 117 -24.27 -32.84 -24.46
CA GLU A 117 -24.79 -32.69 -25.82
C GLU A 117 -23.68 -32.75 -26.89
N HIS A 118 -22.54 -32.04 -26.66
CA HIS A 118 -21.51 -31.85 -27.68
C HIS A 118 -20.27 -32.72 -27.47
N GLY A 119 -20.11 -33.33 -26.30
CA GLY A 119 -18.97 -34.18 -25.97
C GLY A 119 -17.61 -33.46 -26.14
N GLU A 120 -16.72 -34.09 -26.84
CA GLU A 120 -15.37 -33.54 -27.12
C GLU A 120 -15.36 -32.34 -28.07
N ALA A 121 -16.47 -32.10 -28.80
CA ALA A 121 -16.63 -30.93 -29.66
C ALA A 121 -17.06 -29.68 -28.87
N THR A 122 -17.34 -29.81 -27.57
CA THR A 122 -17.69 -28.67 -26.70
C THR A 122 -16.63 -27.57 -26.82
N ARG A 123 -17.09 -26.36 -27.06
CA ARG A 123 -16.24 -25.19 -27.27
C ARG A 123 -15.64 -24.71 -25.96
N ILE A 124 -14.36 -24.31 -26.00
CA ILE A 124 -13.65 -23.72 -24.89
C ILE A 124 -13.15 -22.31 -25.25
N GLU A 125 -12.95 -21.49 -24.22
CA GLU A 125 -12.30 -20.19 -24.33
C GLU A 125 -11.24 -20.03 -23.23
N TRP A 126 -10.30 -19.14 -23.43
CA TRP A 126 -9.20 -18.91 -22.52
C TRP A 126 -9.42 -17.66 -21.67
N VAL A 127 -9.29 -17.82 -20.37
CA VAL A 127 -9.49 -16.75 -19.38
C VAL A 127 -8.14 -16.28 -18.87
N HIS A 128 -7.90 -14.98 -19.00
CA HIS A 128 -6.71 -14.33 -18.42
C HIS A 128 -6.80 -14.27 -16.88
N ARG A 129 -5.67 -14.45 -16.20
CA ARG A 129 -5.57 -14.49 -14.73
C ARG A 129 -6.21 -13.29 -14.03
N ASP A 130 -6.21 -12.09 -14.61
CA ASP A 130 -6.84 -10.90 -13.99
C ASP A 130 -8.37 -11.06 -13.84
N LYS A 131 -9.00 -11.88 -14.67
CA LYS A 131 -10.44 -12.21 -14.55
C LYS A 131 -10.72 -13.34 -13.56
N ARG A 132 -9.68 -13.91 -12.98
CA ARG A 132 -9.73 -14.97 -11.97
C ARG A 132 -9.48 -14.43 -10.56
N TYR A 133 -9.48 -13.11 -10.39
CA TYR A 133 -9.32 -12.42 -9.13
C TYR A 133 -10.54 -11.54 -8.87
N ALA A 134 -11.09 -11.63 -7.67
CA ALA A 134 -12.07 -10.68 -7.17
C ALA A 134 -11.70 -10.20 -5.78
N GLU A 135 -11.92 -8.92 -5.53
CA GLU A 135 -11.68 -8.26 -4.27
C GLU A 135 -12.95 -7.56 -3.81
N LYS A 136 -13.34 -7.80 -2.57
CA LYS A 136 -14.47 -7.12 -1.94
C LYS A 136 -14.03 -6.46 -0.65
N LEU A 137 -14.30 -5.18 -0.51
CA LEU A 137 -14.19 -4.49 0.77
C LEU A 137 -15.41 -4.90 1.62
N ALA A 138 -15.15 -5.42 2.81
CA ALA A 138 -16.22 -5.73 3.75
C ALA A 138 -16.88 -4.43 4.24
N THR A 139 -18.20 -4.39 4.12
CA THR A 139 -19.05 -3.33 4.62
C THR A 139 -20.31 -3.95 5.26
N PRO A 140 -20.95 -3.30 6.24
CA PRO A 140 -22.10 -3.88 6.92
C PRO A 140 -23.32 -4.15 6.04
N ASP A 141 -23.41 -3.52 4.89
CA ASP A 141 -24.51 -3.64 3.92
C ASP A 141 -24.36 -4.79 2.93
N ILE A 142 -23.19 -5.44 2.88
CA ILE A 142 -22.98 -6.61 2.02
C ILE A 142 -23.98 -7.70 2.36
N SER A 143 -24.60 -8.27 1.33
CA SER A 143 -25.46 -9.43 1.44
C SER A 143 -24.74 -10.72 1.07
N ILE A 144 -25.25 -11.85 1.54
CA ILE A 144 -24.76 -13.17 1.10
C ILE A 144 -24.98 -13.37 -0.40
N ALA A 145 -26.01 -12.75 -0.99
CA ALA A 145 -26.31 -12.79 -2.41
C ALA A 145 -25.21 -12.14 -3.25
N ASP A 146 -24.61 -11.03 -2.77
CA ASP A 146 -23.49 -10.39 -3.47
C ASP A 146 -22.26 -11.30 -3.55
N LEU A 147 -22.04 -12.10 -2.52
CA LEU A 147 -20.88 -12.98 -2.45
C LEU A 147 -21.10 -14.31 -3.15
N ILE A 148 -22.22 -14.97 -2.87
CA ILE A 148 -22.48 -16.33 -3.32
C ILE A 148 -23.41 -16.34 -4.52
N GLY A 149 -24.45 -15.49 -4.49
CA GLY A 149 -25.47 -15.40 -5.51
C GLY A 149 -26.87 -15.63 -4.96
N GLU A 150 -27.85 -15.44 -5.82
CA GLU A 150 -29.26 -15.62 -5.52
C GLU A 150 -30.02 -16.14 -6.74
N ILE A 151 -31.27 -16.50 -6.52
CA ILE A 151 -32.15 -16.88 -7.61
C ILE A 151 -32.59 -15.63 -8.36
N ASP A 152 -32.39 -15.63 -9.67
CA ASP A 152 -32.79 -14.56 -10.57
C ASP A 152 -34.32 -14.53 -10.71
N PRO A 153 -35.01 -13.50 -10.20
CA PRO A 153 -36.46 -13.41 -10.30
C PRO A 153 -36.96 -13.30 -11.74
N ILE A 154 -36.15 -12.80 -12.67
CA ILE A 154 -36.51 -12.68 -14.08
C ILE A 154 -36.57 -14.07 -14.70
N LYS A 155 -35.56 -14.91 -14.49
CA LYS A 155 -35.52 -16.28 -14.99
C LYS A 155 -36.66 -17.13 -14.42
N VAL A 156 -37.08 -16.88 -13.18
CA VAL A 156 -38.26 -17.53 -12.58
C VAL A 156 -39.53 -17.04 -13.23
N ALA A 157 -39.67 -15.74 -13.51
CA ALA A 157 -40.84 -15.20 -14.21
C ALA A 157 -40.95 -15.72 -15.66
N GLU A 158 -39.86 -16.15 -16.27
CA GLU A 158 -39.81 -16.83 -17.57
C GLU A 158 -40.21 -18.31 -17.52
N GLY A 159 -40.60 -18.81 -16.34
CA GLY A 159 -41.15 -20.17 -16.15
C GLY A 159 -40.15 -21.19 -15.60
N ARG A 160 -38.96 -20.80 -15.16
CA ARG A 160 -38.01 -21.70 -14.48
C ARG A 160 -38.44 -21.96 -13.05
N HIS A 161 -38.23 -23.19 -12.58
CA HIS A 161 -38.47 -23.53 -11.18
C HIS A 161 -37.42 -22.87 -10.27
N LEU A 162 -37.82 -22.46 -9.06
CA LEU A 162 -36.92 -21.88 -8.03
C LEU A 162 -35.76 -22.80 -7.64
N SER A 163 -35.94 -24.14 -7.80
CA SER A 163 -34.90 -25.15 -7.55
C SER A 163 -33.99 -25.43 -8.75
N ASP A 164 -34.20 -24.73 -9.87
CA ASP A 164 -33.39 -24.93 -11.06
C ASP A 164 -32.08 -24.16 -10.93
N GLU A 165 -30.93 -24.84 -11.00
CA GLU A 165 -29.61 -24.25 -10.99
C GLU A 165 -29.43 -23.19 -12.10
N LEU A 166 -30.12 -23.35 -13.23
CA LEU A 166 -30.09 -22.39 -14.33
C LEU A 166 -30.79 -21.05 -14.02
N ALA A 167 -31.61 -21.02 -12.93
CA ALA A 167 -32.22 -19.79 -12.44
C ALA A 167 -31.29 -18.96 -11.54
N ILE A 168 -30.06 -19.43 -11.27
CA ILE A 168 -29.12 -18.72 -10.40
C ILE A 168 -28.52 -17.52 -11.11
N HIS A 169 -28.36 -16.42 -10.35
CA HIS A 169 -27.46 -15.32 -10.62
C HIS A 169 -26.25 -15.48 -9.68
N TYR A 170 -25.09 -15.79 -10.24
CA TYR A 170 -23.89 -16.06 -9.46
C TYR A 170 -23.29 -14.79 -8.86
N GLY A 171 -22.91 -14.85 -7.58
CA GLY A 171 -22.17 -13.79 -6.89
C GLY A 171 -20.67 -13.78 -7.23
N LEU A 172 -19.92 -12.98 -6.48
CA LEU A 172 -18.48 -12.77 -6.74
C LEU A 172 -17.66 -14.05 -6.59
N VAL A 173 -17.95 -14.87 -5.57
CA VAL A 173 -17.14 -16.07 -5.25
C VAL A 173 -17.24 -17.13 -6.35
N PRO A 174 -18.43 -17.55 -6.80
CA PRO A 174 -18.52 -18.50 -7.92
C PRO A 174 -17.88 -17.98 -9.21
N ARG A 175 -17.99 -16.68 -9.50
CA ARG A 175 -17.40 -16.08 -10.72
C ARG A 175 -15.87 -16.13 -10.77
N VAL A 176 -15.21 -16.26 -9.63
CA VAL A 176 -13.76 -16.45 -9.55
C VAL A 176 -13.36 -17.87 -9.23
N ASN A 177 -14.23 -18.83 -9.50
CA ASN A 177 -13.86 -20.24 -9.44
C ASN A 177 -12.56 -20.49 -10.23
N ARG A 178 -11.71 -21.35 -9.70
CA ARG A 178 -10.33 -21.59 -10.18
C ARG A 178 -9.45 -20.34 -10.10
N GLY A 179 -9.67 -19.50 -9.09
CA GLY A 179 -8.96 -18.24 -8.88
C GLY A 179 -8.87 -17.82 -7.42
N ILE A 180 -8.68 -16.52 -7.19
CA ILE A 180 -8.46 -15.94 -5.87
C ILE A 180 -9.62 -15.04 -5.49
N PHE A 181 -10.20 -15.24 -4.32
CA PHE A 181 -11.17 -14.37 -3.71
C PHE A 181 -10.59 -13.65 -2.50
N SER A 182 -10.60 -12.31 -2.53
CA SER A 182 -10.06 -11.45 -1.47
C SER A 182 -11.18 -10.72 -0.74
N ILE A 183 -11.10 -10.73 0.60
CA ILE A 183 -11.99 -9.94 1.46
C ILE A 183 -11.11 -8.95 2.26
N ASN A 184 -11.27 -7.67 1.98
CA ASN A 184 -10.59 -6.63 2.74
C ASN A 184 -11.42 -6.20 3.94
N GLU A 185 -10.75 -5.96 5.06
CA GLU A 185 -11.36 -5.53 6.33
C GLU A 185 -12.45 -6.51 6.81
N LEU A 186 -12.14 -7.79 6.80
CA LEU A 186 -13.04 -8.89 7.17
C LEU A 186 -13.87 -8.67 8.46
N PRO A 187 -13.34 -8.05 9.55
CA PRO A 187 -14.13 -7.75 10.75
C PRO A 187 -15.36 -6.86 10.51
N ASP A 188 -15.36 -6.02 9.47
CA ASP A 188 -16.49 -5.14 9.14
C ASP A 188 -17.66 -5.92 8.50
N LEU A 189 -17.44 -7.17 8.12
CA LEU A 189 -18.47 -8.04 7.57
C LEU A 189 -19.40 -8.53 8.67
N ALA A 190 -20.71 -8.37 8.51
CA ALA A 190 -21.70 -8.83 9.49
C ALA A 190 -21.50 -10.31 9.84
N GLU A 191 -21.60 -10.69 11.13
CA GLU A 191 -21.36 -12.06 11.61
C GLU A 191 -22.15 -13.12 10.83
N ARG A 192 -23.41 -12.83 10.47
CA ARG A 192 -24.25 -13.73 9.66
C ARG A 192 -23.66 -14.04 8.27
N ILE A 193 -22.92 -13.08 7.70
CA ILE A 193 -22.27 -13.26 6.39
C ILE A 193 -20.97 -14.05 6.57
N GLN A 194 -20.22 -13.78 7.63
CA GLN A 194 -19.03 -14.57 7.98
C GLN A 194 -19.39 -16.05 8.15
N VAL A 195 -20.53 -16.35 8.82
CA VAL A 195 -21.05 -17.73 8.94
C VAL A 195 -21.36 -18.34 7.57
N GLY A 196 -21.91 -17.55 6.65
CA GLY A 196 -22.17 -17.99 5.27
C GLY A 196 -20.93 -18.40 4.48
N LEU A 197 -19.73 -17.93 4.90
CA LEU A 197 -18.46 -18.31 4.29
C LEU A 197 -17.88 -19.62 4.84
N PHE A 198 -18.44 -20.22 5.90
CA PHE A 198 -17.91 -21.44 6.51
C PHE A 198 -17.86 -22.61 5.51
N ASN A 199 -18.95 -22.82 4.78
CA ASN A 199 -19.02 -23.91 3.80
C ASN A 199 -17.96 -23.70 2.70
N LEU A 200 -17.76 -22.46 2.25
CA LEU A 200 -16.73 -22.14 1.27
C LEU A 200 -15.32 -22.49 1.79
N MET A 201 -15.04 -22.21 3.06
CA MET A 201 -13.70 -22.43 3.64
C MET A 201 -13.45 -23.89 3.99
N GLU A 202 -14.45 -24.64 4.41
CA GLU A 202 -14.32 -26.03 4.90
C GLU A 202 -14.65 -27.05 3.80
N GLU A 203 -15.89 -27.02 3.31
CA GLU A 203 -16.42 -28.00 2.35
C GLU A 203 -16.06 -27.64 0.90
N ARG A 204 -15.54 -26.42 0.67
CA ARG A 204 -15.25 -25.88 -0.66
C ARG A 204 -16.50 -25.84 -1.55
N ASP A 205 -17.67 -25.73 -0.96
CA ASP A 205 -18.92 -25.59 -1.67
C ASP A 205 -19.69 -24.34 -1.24
N VAL A 206 -20.66 -23.94 -2.04
CA VAL A 206 -21.60 -22.88 -1.70
C VAL A 206 -23.02 -23.38 -1.84
N GLN A 207 -23.88 -22.99 -0.88
CA GLN A 207 -25.30 -23.29 -0.87
C GLN A 207 -26.10 -22.00 -1.09
N ILE A 208 -27.03 -22.02 -2.04
CA ILE A 208 -27.79 -20.83 -2.39
C ILE A 208 -29.17 -20.87 -1.75
N LYS A 209 -29.40 -19.99 -0.75
CA LYS A 209 -30.72 -19.73 -0.09
C LYS A 209 -31.55 -20.96 0.28
N GLY A 210 -30.93 -21.98 0.88
CA GLY A 210 -31.67 -23.17 1.33
C GLY A 210 -32.08 -24.17 0.25
N TYR A 211 -31.69 -23.92 -0.98
CA TYR A 211 -31.83 -24.92 -2.05
C TYR A 211 -30.65 -25.88 -2.04
N LEU A 212 -30.87 -27.15 -2.34
CA LEU A 212 -29.87 -28.22 -2.39
C LEU A 212 -28.91 -28.10 -3.60
N ILE A 213 -28.60 -26.87 -3.99
CA ILE A 213 -27.63 -26.62 -5.06
C ILE A 213 -26.29 -26.45 -4.42
N ARG A 214 -25.40 -27.40 -4.67
CA ARG A 214 -24.00 -27.37 -4.19
C ARG A 214 -23.06 -27.18 -5.38
N LEU A 215 -22.20 -26.20 -5.28
CA LEU A 215 -21.16 -25.92 -6.26
C LEU A 215 -19.81 -26.13 -5.61
N PRO A 216 -19.07 -27.21 -5.93
CA PRO A 216 -17.75 -27.51 -5.39
C PRO A 216 -16.72 -26.57 -6.03
N LEU A 217 -16.57 -25.38 -5.45
CA LEU A 217 -15.69 -24.34 -5.98
C LEU A 217 -14.23 -24.57 -5.61
N ASP A 218 -13.35 -24.32 -6.56
CA ASP A 218 -11.90 -24.30 -6.38
C ASP A 218 -11.41 -22.85 -6.27
N VAL A 219 -11.44 -22.29 -5.05
CA VAL A 219 -11.09 -20.89 -4.78
C VAL A 219 -10.03 -20.80 -3.68
N PHE A 220 -9.02 -20.01 -3.92
CA PHE A 220 -8.08 -19.58 -2.88
C PHE A 220 -8.64 -18.33 -2.18
N VAL A 221 -8.82 -18.41 -0.86
CA VAL A 221 -9.41 -17.33 -0.07
C VAL A 221 -8.32 -16.59 0.68
N VAL A 222 -8.29 -15.27 0.54
CA VAL A 222 -7.39 -14.41 1.30
C VAL A 222 -8.15 -13.24 1.90
N ALA A 223 -7.80 -12.85 3.12
CA ALA A 223 -8.45 -11.73 3.79
C ALA A 223 -7.46 -10.77 4.44
N THR A 224 -7.93 -9.54 4.71
CA THR A 224 -7.22 -8.60 5.58
C THR A 224 -8.06 -8.27 6.80
N ALA A 225 -7.38 -7.94 7.89
CA ALA A 225 -7.99 -7.38 9.08
C ALA A 225 -7.04 -6.40 9.76
N ASN A 226 -7.63 -5.37 10.40
CA ASN A 226 -6.91 -4.50 11.30
C ASN A 226 -7.09 -5.02 12.74
N PRO A 227 -6.04 -5.03 13.58
CA PRO A 227 -6.16 -5.45 14.98
C PRO A 227 -7.18 -4.64 15.79
N GLU A 228 -7.39 -3.37 15.44
CA GLU A 228 -8.37 -2.49 16.10
C GLU A 228 -9.81 -2.85 15.85
N ASP A 229 -10.11 -3.35 14.66
CA ASP A 229 -11.46 -3.70 14.26
C ASP A 229 -12.03 -4.84 15.13
N TYR A 230 -11.15 -5.58 15.84
CA TYR A 230 -11.56 -6.61 16.80
C TYR A 230 -12.24 -6.04 18.07
N THR A 231 -12.12 -4.74 18.32
CA THR A 231 -12.63 -4.13 19.56
C THR A 231 -13.79 -3.15 19.36
N ASN A 232 -13.87 -2.48 18.21
CA ASN A 232 -14.77 -1.34 18.02
C ASN A 232 -15.82 -1.48 16.90
N ARG A 233 -15.54 -2.23 15.83
CA ARG A 233 -16.43 -2.30 14.66
C ARG A 233 -16.99 -3.68 14.36
N GLY A 234 -16.36 -4.72 14.87
CA GLY A 234 -16.73 -6.09 14.63
C GLY A 234 -15.61 -7.04 15.02
N ARG A 235 -15.89 -8.31 15.01
CA ARG A 235 -14.89 -9.35 15.27
C ARG A 235 -15.00 -10.44 14.21
N ILE A 236 -13.89 -11.05 13.90
CA ILE A 236 -13.92 -12.30 13.15
C ILE A 236 -14.46 -13.38 14.08
N VAL A 237 -15.54 -14.04 13.68
CA VAL A 237 -16.08 -15.14 14.46
C VAL A 237 -15.05 -16.26 14.58
N THR A 238 -14.90 -16.82 15.77
CA THR A 238 -13.85 -17.80 16.09
C THR A 238 -13.81 -18.97 15.09
N PRO A 239 -14.94 -19.56 14.67
CA PRO A 239 -14.91 -20.65 13.69
C PRO A 239 -14.36 -20.26 12.32
N LEU A 240 -14.58 -19.01 11.88
CA LEU A 240 -13.99 -18.53 10.62
C LEU A 240 -12.49 -18.31 10.74
N LYS A 241 -12.07 -17.76 11.87
CA LYS A 241 -10.66 -17.53 12.17
C LYS A 241 -9.84 -18.81 12.20
N ASP A 242 -10.41 -19.90 12.73
CA ASP A 242 -9.79 -21.22 12.80
C ASP A 242 -9.62 -21.88 11.42
N ARG A 243 -10.45 -21.49 10.44
CA ARG A 243 -10.40 -22.02 9.07
C ARG A 243 -9.34 -21.42 8.17
N TYR A 244 -8.81 -20.23 8.53
CA TYR A 244 -7.62 -19.73 7.87
C TYR A 244 -6.40 -20.52 8.36
N GLY A 245 -5.75 -21.22 7.44
CA GLY A 245 -4.58 -22.03 7.78
C GLY A 245 -3.37 -21.20 8.23
N SER A 246 -3.28 -19.94 7.76
CA SER A 246 -2.20 -19.04 8.16
C SER A 246 -2.72 -17.65 8.50
N GLN A 247 -2.23 -17.12 9.63
CA GLN A 247 -2.46 -15.76 10.08
C GLN A 247 -1.12 -15.03 10.14
N ILE A 248 -0.90 -14.11 9.21
CA ILE A 248 0.38 -13.44 9.03
C ILE A 248 0.25 -11.97 9.47
N ARG A 249 1.12 -11.55 10.39
CA ARG A 249 1.14 -10.17 10.87
C ARG A 249 2.07 -9.34 10.00
N THR A 250 1.53 -8.26 9.46
CA THR A 250 2.31 -7.21 8.78
C THR A 250 2.81 -6.17 9.78
N HIS A 251 3.73 -5.33 9.37
CA HIS A 251 4.30 -4.26 10.19
C HIS A 251 4.61 -3.03 9.33
N TYR A 252 4.96 -1.91 9.95
CA TYR A 252 5.51 -0.75 9.26
C TYR A 252 6.98 -0.98 8.87
N PRO A 253 7.54 -0.18 7.95
CA PRO A 253 8.97 -0.19 7.67
C PRO A 253 9.77 -0.06 8.94
N LYS A 254 10.85 -0.84 9.05
CA LYS A 254 11.69 -0.88 10.25
C LYS A 254 12.78 0.17 10.23
N THR A 255 13.17 0.60 9.04
CA THR A 255 14.24 1.58 8.85
C THR A 255 13.73 2.82 8.11
N ILE A 256 14.46 3.94 8.28
CA ILE A 256 14.18 5.18 7.55
C ILE A 256 14.42 5.01 6.06
N GLU A 257 15.39 4.19 5.69
CA GLU A 257 15.74 3.86 4.31
C GLU A 257 14.59 3.12 3.60
N GLU A 258 13.98 2.13 4.26
CA GLU A 258 12.78 1.44 3.73
C GLU A 258 11.60 2.40 3.54
N GLU A 259 11.36 3.30 4.52
CA GLU A 259 10.31 4.31 4.42
C GLU A 259 10.55 5.24 3.21
N ILE A 260 11.79 5.70 3.01
CA ILE A 260 12.17 6.54 1.87
C ILE A 260 11.97 5.78 0.55
N GLN A 261 12.40 4.53 0.46
CA GLN A 261 12.21 3.70 -0.74
C GLN A 261 10.74 3.55 -1.10
N ILE A 262 9.86 3.34 -0.10
CA ILE A 262 8.42 3.26 -0.32
C ILE A 262 7.87 4.61 -0.82
N VAL A 263 8.29 5.73 -0.21
CA VAL A 263 7.88 7.06 -0.67
C VAL A 263 8.28 7.30 -2.13
N GLU A 264 9.53 7.00 -2.48
CA GLU A 264 10.05 7.17 -3.85
C GLU A 264 9.32 6.27 -4.87
N GLN A 265 8.88 5.09 -4.45
CA GLN A 265 8.12 4.16 -5.29
C GLN A 265 6.67 4.61 -5.49
N GLU A 266 6.03 5.12 -4.42
CA GLU A 266 4.57 5.36 -4.40
C GLU A 266 4.17 6.81 -4.67
N ARG A 267 5.11 7.76 -4.57
CA ARG A 267 4.82 9.18 -4.82
C ARG A 267 4.34 9.42 -6.24
N SER A 268 3.49 10.41 -6.41
CA SER A 268 3.09 10.89 -7.73
C SER A 268 4.28 11.44 -8.50
N ARG A 269 4.41 11.08 -9.77
CA ARG A 269 5.44 11.58 -10.68
C ARG A 269 4.82 12.44 -11.76
N PHE A 270 5.41 13.60 -11.99
CA PHE A 270 4.97 14.56 -12.99
C PHE A 270 6.03 14.80 -14.05
N HIS A 271 5.64 15.42 -15.18
CA HIS A 271 6.54 15.61 -16.34
C HIS A 271 7.71 16.57 -16.08
N ASP A 272 7.63 17.43 -15.06
CA ASP A 272 8.60 18.45 -14.69
C ASP A 272 9.60 17.98 -13.63
N GLU A 273 9.69 16.68 -13.35
CA GLU A 273 10.59 16.11 -12.33
C GLU A 273 12.09 16.36 -12.63
N GLU A 274 12.45 16.60 -13.86
CA GLU A 274 13.84 16.97 -14.22
C GLU A 274 14.30 18.30 -13.61
N HIS A 275 13.33 19.14 -13.19
CA HIS A 275 13.59 20.40 -12.50
C HIS A 275 13.45 20.30 -10.98
N LEU A 276 13.45 19.08 -10.43
CA LEU A 276 13.31 18.82 -9.00
C LEU A 276 14.59 18.18 -8.43
N VAL A 277 15.10 18.75 -7.35
CA VAL A 277 16.17 18.15 -6.55
C VAL A 277 15.74 18.10 -5.09
N VAL A 278 15.60 16.92 -4.54
CA VAL A 278 15.26 16.72 -3.12
C VAL A 278 16.49 16.21 -2.38
N PRO A 279 17.11 17.00 -1.49
CA PRO A 279 18.26 16.57 -0.71
C PRO A 279 17.95 15.34 0.16
N GLN A 280 18.93 14.47 0.36
CA GLN A 280 18.76 13.24 1.12
C GLN A 280 18.28 13.51 2.56
N TYR A 281 18.85 14.50 3.24
CA TYR A 281 18.43 14.87 4.59
C TYR A 281 16.95 15.32 4.66
N MET A 282 16.40 15.93 3.59
CA MET A 282 14.98 16.30 3.53
C MET A 282 14.07 15.06 3.43
N LYS A 283 14.48 14.05 2.65
CA LYS A 283 13.78 12.76 2.59
C LYS A 283 13.79 12.06 3.94
N GLU A 284 14.97 12.07 4.60
CA GLU A 284 15.13 11.49 5.94
C GLU A 284 14.28 12.22 6.98
N ILE A 285 14.16 13.56 6.92
CA ILE A 285 13.30 14.33 7.82
C ILE A 285 11.85 13.89 7.66
N ILE A 286 11.34 13.78 6.44
CA ILE A 286 9.95 13.35 6.19
C ILE A 286 9.70 11.93 6.73
N ALA A 287 10.61 11.00 6.48
CA ALA A 287 10.50 9.62 7.00
C ALA A 287 10.59 9.61 8.54
N GLU A 288 11.50 10.38 9.12
CA GLU A 288 11.69 10.48 10.56
C GLU A 288 10.47 11.10 11.27
N ILE A 289 9.79 12.09 10.67
CA ILE A 289 8.54 12.66 11.20
C ILE A 289 7.51 11.54 11.40
N THR A 290 7.33 10.68 10.41
CA THR A 290 6.37 9.56 10.49
C THR A 290 6.83 8.50 11.51
N ALA A 291 8.13 8.21 11.58
CA ALA A 291 8.69 7.30 12.57
C ALA A 291 8.49 7.83 14.01
N GLN A 292 8.70 9.13 14.23
CA GLN A 292 8.42 9.78 15.52
C GLN A 292 6.93 9.75 15.86
N ALA A 293 6.06 9.95 14.89
CA ALA A 293 4.61 9.87 15.07
C ALA A 293 4.15 8.47 15.52
N ARG A 294 4.72 7.40 14.95
CA ARG A 294 4.46 6.00 15.36
C ARG A 294 4.91 5.69 16.79
N ASN A 295 5.83 6.46 17.34
CA ASN A 295 6.35 6.29 18.70
C ASN A 295 5.86 7.35 19.69
N SER A 296 4.99 8.28 19.26
CA SER A 296 4.49 9.35 20.10
C SER A 296 3.34 8.88 20.98
N SER A 297 3.41 9.18 22.29
CA SER A 297 2.30 8.96 23.22
C SER A 297 1.13 9.94 23.05
N GLU A 298 1.32 11.00 22.25
CA GLU A 298 0.27 11.98 21.97
C GLU A 298 -0.65 11.54 20.82
N ILE A 299 -0.19 10.56 20.03
CA ILE A 299 -0.92 9.99 18.89
C ILE A 299 -1.51 8.65 19.30
N ASN A 300 -2.77 8.45 18.97
CA ASN A 300 -3.45 7.18 19.19
C ASN A 300 -2.82 6.09 18.32
N GLN A 301 -2.03 5.22 18.95
CA GLN A 301 -1.31 4.16 18.26
C GLN A 301 -2.22 3.04 17.76
N ARG A 302 -3.45 2.97 18.26
CA ARG A 302 -4.43 1.97 17.77
C ARG A 302 -4.85 2.25 16.33
N SER A 303 -5.00 3.52 15.95
CA SER A 303 -5.32 3.91 14.56
C SER A 303 -4.14 3.72 13.60
N GLY A 304 -2.93 3.58 14.13
CA GLY A 304 -1.69 3.47 13.39
C GLY A 304 -1.33 4.73 12.58
N VAL A 305 -0.05 4.88 12.26
CA VAL A 305 0.43 5.98 11.40
C VAL A 305 0.91 5.42 10.08
N SER A 306 0.05 5.48 9.09
CA SER A 306 0.26 4.92 7.76
C SER A 306 1.44 5.54 7.03
N VAL A 307 2.16 4.77 6.20
CA VAL A 307 3.17 5.28 5.25
C VAL A 307 2.59 6.34 4.30
N ARG A 308 1.27 6.36 4.08
CA ARG A 308 0.60 7.43 3.32
C ARG A 308 0.83 8.82 3.88
N VAL A 309 1.17 8.94 5.18
CA VAL A 309 1.57 10.21 5.81
C VAL A 309 2.89 10.69 5.20
N SER A 310 3.91 9.83 5.15
CA SER A 310 5.20 10.14 4.54
C SER A 310 5.06 10.52 3.07
N ILE A 311 4.27 9.77 2.30
CA ILE A 311 4.03 10.04 0.88
C ILE A 311 3.40 11.42 0.72
N SER A 312 2.30 11.71 1.41
CA SER A 312 1.59 12.99 1.29
C SER A 312 2.42 14.17 1.79
N ASN A 313 3.20 13.97 2.86
CA ASN A 313 4.08 15.02 3.38
C ASN A 313 5.21 15.33 2.41
N TYR A 314 5.80 14.30 1.80
CA TYR A 314 6.79 14.46 0.75
C TYR A 314 6.24 15.23 -0.45
N GLU A 315 5.06 14.82 -0.95
CA GLU A 315 4.40 15.48 -2.09
C GLU A 315 4.06 16.95 -1.78
N THR A 316 3.57 17.24 -0.58
CA THR A 316 3.26 18.62 -0.14
C THR A 316 4.52 19.46 -0.02
N LEU A 317 5.59 18.90 0.56
CA LEU A 317 6.88 19.57 0.69
C LEU A 317 7.45 19.95 -0.68
N VAL A 318 7.48 19.00 -1.61
CA VAL A 318 7.93 19.19 -2.98
C VAL A 318 7.07 20.23 -3.71
N SER A 319 5.74 20.15 -3.58
CA SER A 319 4.81 21.08 -4.22
C SER A 319 5.03 22.52 -3.72
N ASN A 320 5.35 22.73 -2.44
CA ASN A 320 5.67 24.07 -1.96
C ASN A 320 6.98 24.61 -2.55
N ALA A 321 7.99 23.75 -2.68
CA ALA A 321 9.25 24.11 -3.35
C ALA A 321 9.03 24.47 -4.84
N VAL A 322 8.21 23.70 -5.55
CA VAL A 322 7.82 23.99 -6.96
C VAL A 322 7.08 25.33 -7.05
N ARG A 323 6.10 25.57 -6.15
CA ARG A 323 5.39 26.86 -6.10
C ARG A 323 6.33 28.04 -5.95
N ARG A 324 7.32 27.93 -5.05
CA ARG A 324 8.36 28.95 -4.85
C ARG A 324 9.23 29.13 -6.10
N ALA A 325 9.70 28.05 -6.69
CA ALA A 325 10.53 28.09 -7.89
C ALA A 325 9.80 28.82 -9.04
N ILE A 326 8.52 28.55 -9.25
CA ILE A 326 7.69 29.25 -10.23
C ILE A 326 7.59 30.76 -9.89
N SER A 327 7.30 31.09 -8.63
CA SER A 327 7.11 32.49 -8.20
C SER A 327 8.38 33.32 -8.36
N HIS A 328 9.54 32.73 -8.16
CA HIS A 328 10.84 33.41 -8.28
C HIS A 328 11.57 33.14 -9.60
N ARG A 329 10.95 32.40 -10.53
CA ARG A 329 11.55 32.01 -11.83
C ARG A 329 12.88 31.29 -11.64
N GLU A 330 12.96 30.45 -10.61
CA GLU A 330 14.12 29.58 -10.34
C GLU A 330 14.17 28.43 -11.35
N GLN A 331 15.35 27.95 -11.69
CA GLN A 331 15.51 26.86 -12.66
C GLN A 331 15.17 25.49 -12.07
N MET A 332 15.32 25.36 -10.76
CA MET A 332 15.11 24.11 -10.06
C MET A 332 14.26 24.33 -8.81
N ALA A 333 13.41 23.36 -8.49
CA ALA A 333 12.73 23.29 -7.21
C ALA A 333 13.57 22.46 -6.24
N CYS A 334 13.87 23.00 -5.05
CA CYS A 334 14.57 22.30 -3.99
C CYS A 334 13.88 22.59 -2.65
N PRO A 335 13.31 21.57 -1.97
CA PRO A 335 12.67 21.75 -0.67
C PRO A 335 13.66 22.22 0.40
N ARG A 336 13.18 23.10 1.30
CA ARG A 336 13.94 23.70 2.41
C ARG A 336 13.25 23.46 3.74
N ILE A 337 13.94 23.75 4.83
CA ILE A 337 13.36 23.69 6.18
C ILE A 337 12.13 24.61 6.32
N SER A 338 12.19 25.81 5.74
CA SER A 338 11.07 26.75 5.74
C SER A 338 9.82 26.29 4.98
N ASP A 339 9.92 25.20 4.22
CA ASP A 339 8.77 24.54 3.55
C ASP A 339 8.05 23.53 4.48
N LEU A 340 8.70 23.05 5.55
CA LEU A 340 8.13 22.03 6.44
C LEU A 340 6.82 22.43 7.10
N PRO A 341 6.56 23.68 7.53
CA PRO A 341 5.27 24.05 8.10
C PRO A 341 4.06 23.76 7.18
N TYR A 342 4.25 23.70 5.87
CA TYR A 342 3.18 23.44 4.91
C TYR A 342 2.70 21.98 4.90
N ILE A 343 3.48 21.03 5.47
CA ILE A 343 3.05 19.63 5.57
C ILE A 343 1.89 19.45 6.56
N GLN A 344 1.60 20.45 7.40
CA GLN A 344 0.51 20.36 8.38
C GLN A 344 -0.81 19.92 7.73
N ALA A 345 -1.14 20.46 6.56
CA ALA A 345 -2.38 20.13 5.84
C ALA A 345 -2.43 18.67 5.34
N SER A 346 -1.27 18.08 4.96
CA SER A 346 -1.18 16.71 4.52
C SER A 346 -1.05 15.70 5.65
N PHE A 347 -0.65 16.17 6.84
CA PHE A 347 -0.49 15.36 8.04
C PHE A 347 -1.77 15.30 8.88
N ALA A 348 -2.41 16.47 9.09
CA ALA A 348 -3.70 16.58 9.77
C ALA A 348 -4.75 15.66 9.11
N GLY A 349 -5.60 15.06 9.92
CA GLY A 349 -6.62 14.12 9.44
C GLY A 349 -6.11 12.72 9.04
N LYS A 350 -4.79 12.49 9.08
CA LYS A 350 -4.20 11.14 8.91
C LYS A 350 -3.67 10.55 10.21
N ILE A 351 -3.67 11.35 11.29
CA ILE A 351 -3.36 10.93 12.65
C ILE A 351 -4.58 11.19 13.54
N GLU A 352 -4.73 10.41 14.57
CA GLU A 352 -5.71 10.63 15.64
C GLU A 352 -4.96 10.91 16.93
N LEU A 353 -5.31 11.99 17.62
CA LEU A 353 -4.71 12.30 18.90
C LEU A 353 -5.38 11.52 20.03
N GLU A 354 -4.62 11.15 21.07
CA GLU A 354 -5.19 10.50 22.27
C GLU A 354 -6.22 11.36 22.99
N THR A 355 -6.05 12.69 22.96
CA THR A 355 -6.98 13.64 23.55
C THR A 355 -7.34 14.72 22.54
N PHE A 356 -8.64 14.96 22.38
CA PHE A 356 -9.12 16.03 21.53
C PHE A 356 -9.04 17.38 22.28
N GLU A 357 -8.23 18.28 21.74
CA GLU A 357 -8.09 19.65 22.21
C GLU A 357 -7.84 20.55 20.98
N GLU A 358 -8.64 21.60 20.85
CA GLU A 358 -8.56 22.48 19.69
C GLU A 358 -7.17 23.14 19.57
N GLY A 359 -6.57 23.07 18.39
CA GLY A 359 -5.23 23.63 18.10
C GLY A 359 -4.04 22.78 18.61
N ARG A 360 -4.29 21.66 19.30
CA ARG A 360 -3.20 20.77 19.77
C ARG A 360 -2.54 20.02 18.62
N GLU A 361 -3.30 19.61 17.62
CA GLU A 361 -2.78 18.86 16.48
C GLU A 361 -1.61 19.60 15.80
N GLY A 362 -1.74 20.90 15.53
CA GLY A 362 -0.69 21.69 14.93
C GLY A 362 0.59 21.74 15.78
N ARG A 363 0.46 21.83 17.12
CA ARG A 363 1.61 21.82 18.03
C ARG A 363 2.31 20.46 18.04
N VAL A 364 1.55 19.38 18.07
CA VAL A 364 2.11 18.01 18.02
C VAL A 364 2.89 17.80 16.72
N ILE A 365 2.34 18.22 15.59
CA ILE A 365 3.00 18.12 14.28
C ILE A 365 4.30 18.96 14.25
N GLU A 366 4.26 20.18 14.79
CA GLU A 366 5.44 21.05 14.89
C GLU A 366 6.54 20.42 15.76
N ASP A 367 6.17 19.87 16.91
CA ASP A 367 7.12 19.21 17.82
C ASP A 367 7.74 17.95 17.22
N LEU A 368 6.93 17.13 16.52
CA LEU A 368 7.43 15.98 15.77
C LEU A 368 8.42 16.41 14.68
N THR A 369 8.10 17.49 13.97
CA THR A 369 8.97 18.05 12.92
C THR A 369 10.28 18.52 13.49
N LYS A 370 10.28 19.28 14.57
CA LYS A 370 11.50 19.75 15.25
C LYS A 370 12.37 18.59 15.72
N ARG A 371 11.77 17.59 16.35
CA ARG A 371 12.49 16.38 16.79
C ARG A 371 13.10 15.62 15.62
N ALA A 372 12.38 15.49 14.50
CA ALA A 372 12.88 14.85 13.29
C ALA A 372 14.07 15.60 12.69
N VAL A 373 13.97 16.93 12.55
CA VAL A 373 15.07 17.77 12.06
C VAL A 373 16.30 17.62 12.96
N LEU A 374 16.12 17.70 14.29
CA LEU A 374 17.21 17.56 15.25
C LEU A 374 17.89 16.19 15.14
N ARG A 375 17.12 15.12 15.02
CA ARG A 375 17.66 13.76 14.90
C ARG A 375 18.44 13.56 13.60
N VAL A 376 17.90 14.04 12.48
CA VAL A 376 18.57 13.95 11.18
C VAL A 376 19.82 14.83 11.17
N PHE A 377 19.76 16.05 11.73
CA PHE A 377 20.92 16.92 11.84
C PHE A 377 22.09 16.23 12.54
N GLY A 378 21.85 15.53 13.64
CA GLY A 378 22.86 14.78 14.38
C GLY A 378 23.54 13.64 13.61
N LYS A 379 22.98 13.22 12.44
CA LYS A 379 23.64 12.26 11.54
C LYS A 379 24.73 12.92 10.68
N TYR A 380 24.58 14.21 10.38
CA TYR A 380 25.45 14.96 9.47
C TYR A 380 26.49 15.82 10.17
N PHE A 381 26.15 16.33 11.37
CA PHE A 381 27.00 17.28 12.11
C PHE A 381 27.10 16.97 13.59
N GLU A 382 28.29 17.09 14.11
CA GLU A 382 28.49 17.38 15.52
C GLU A 382 28.48 18.90 15.72
N VAL A 383 27.87 19.39 16.81
CA VAL A 383 27.75 20.85 17.08
C VAL A 383 29.07 21.56 17.08
N ASN A 384 30.12 20.89 17.59
CA ASN A 384 31.50 21.43 17.66
C ASN A 384 32.12 21.69 16.26
N ASP A 385 31.67 20.98 15.24
CA ASP A 385 32.12 21.19 13.85
C ASP A 385 31.69 22.55 13.28
N LEU A 386 30.69 23.16 13.88
CA LEU A 386 30.05 24.40 13.44
C LEU A 386 30.44 25.62 14.32
N GLU A 387 31.47 25.50 15.12
CA GLU A 387 31.91 26.56 16.06
C GLU A 387 32.19 27.92 15.36
N LYS A 388 32.70 27.89 14.12
CA LYS A 388 32.93 29.13 13.34
C LYS A 388 31.61 29.85 13.02
N VAL A 389 30.54 29.08 12.70
CA VAL A 389 29.22 29.64 12.44
C VAL A 389 28.65 30.24 13.73
N ILE A 390 28.70 29.49 14.83
CA ILE A 390 28.23 29.93 16.16
C ILE A 390 28.92 31.23 16.59
N THR A 391 30.26 31.27 16.50
CA THR A 391 31.06 32.45 16.87
C THR A 391 30.69 33.67 16.02
N HIS A 392 30.41 33.48 14.73
CA HIS A 392 29.99 34.57 13.84
C HIS A 392 28.66 35.19 14.31
N PHE A 393 27.65 34.36 14.66
CA PHE A 393 26.37 34.83 15.19
C PHE A 393 26.52 35.51 16.57
N ASN A 394 27.38 35.01 17.43
CA ASN A 394 27.68 35.63 18.71
C ASN A 394 28.31 37.05 18.54
N GLY A 395 28.88 37.36 17.37
CA GLY A 395 29.34 38.68 16.99
C GLY A 395 28.24 39.67 16.61
N GLY A 396 26.96 39.29 16.72
CA GLY A 396 25.81 40.17 16.46
C GLY A 396 25.18 40.02 15.07
N GLU A 397 25.57 39.00 14.29
CA GLU A 397 24.94 38.74 12.99
C GLU A 397 23.50 38.28 13.17
N THR A 398 22.66 38.71 12.25
CA THR A 398 21.22 38.31 12.19
C THR A 398 20.88 37.88 10.78
N VAL A 399 20.22 36.75 10.66
CA VAL A 399 19.85 36.16 9.38
C VAL A 399 18.34 35.83 9.37
N VAL A 400 17.64 36.27 8.32
CA VAL A 400 16.23 35.93 8.09
C VAL A 400 16.15 34.96 6.95
N VAL A 401 15.45 33.86 7.17
CA VAL A 401 15.12 32.82 6.15
C VAL A 401 13.61 32.71 5.99
N SER A 402 13.16 32.35 4.80
CA SER A 402 11.72 32.25 4.50
C SER A 402 11.49 31.38 3.28
N SER A 403 10.35 30.68 3.26
CA SER A 403 9.86 29.97 2.07
C SER A 403 9.55 30.92 0.89
N GLU A 404 9.36 32.21 1.16
CA GLU A 404 9.07 33.22 0.13
C GLU A 404 10.35 33.92 -0.41
N LYS A 405 11.52 33.61 0.14
CA LYS A 405 12.78 34.24 -0.24
C LYS A 405 13.42 33.54 -1.45
N PRO A 406 13.91 34.26 -2.49
CA PRO A 406 14.56 33.64 -3.63
C PRO A 406 15.87 32.95 -3.19
N SER A 407 16.18 31.81 -3.81
CA SER A 407 17.36 31.00 -3.50
C SER A 407 18.66 31.76 -3.73
N SER A 408 18.72 32.70 -4.69
CA SER A 408 19.89 33.52 -4.95
C SER A 408 20.34 34.34 -3.75
N ALA A 409 19.39 34.79 -2.90
CA ALA A 409 19.70 35.56 -1.70
C ALA A 409 20.54 34.76 -0.65
N TYR A 410 20.44 33.42 -0.70
CA TYR A 410 21.18 32.55 0.22
C TYR A 410 22.62 32.36 -0.20
N VAL A 411 22.98 32.56 -1.46
CA VAL A 411 24.38 32.46 -1.92
C VAL A 411 25.25 33.52 -1.23
N ASP A 412 24.76 34.76 -1.16
CA ASP A 412 25.45 35.84 -0.49
C ASP A 412 25.45 35.65 1.04
N LEU A 413 24.36 35.13 1.60
CA LEU A 413 24.28 34.78 3.02
C LEU A 413 25.34 33.74 3.40
N VAL A 414 25.49 32.66 2.62
CA VAL A 414 26.48 31.61 2.87
C VAL A 414 27.91 32.12 2.76
N ARG A 415 28.16 33.10 1.90
CA ARG A 415 29.48 33.74 1.80
C ARG A 415 29.78 34.69 2.98
N ARG A 416 28.76 35.38 3.47
CA ARG A 416 28.87 36.36 4.55
C ARG A 416 29.08 35.70 5.92
N VAL A 417 28.36 34.59 6.18
CA VAL A 417 28.45 33.89 7.47
C VAL A 417 29.66 32.97 7.48
N SER A 418 30.64 33.29 8.35
CA SER A 418 31.89 32.52 8.48
C SER A 418 31.62 31.06 8.85
N GLY A 419 32.21 30.12 8.12
CA GLY A 419 32.04 28.67 8.33
C GLY A 419 30.82 28.04 7.71
N LEU A 420 29.79 28.83 7.31
CA LEU A 420 28.56 28.28 6.72
C LEU A 420 28.83 27.65 5.35
N SER A 421 29.74 28.23 4.55
CA SER A 421 30.13 27.64 3.26
C SER A 421 30.75 26.24 3.43
N ASP A 422 31.54 26.03 4.48
CA ASP A 422 32.16 24.73 4.76
C ASP A 422 31.10 23.71 5.22
N ALA A 423 30.13 24.14 6.03
CA ALA A 423 29.03 23.32 6.46
C ALA A 423 28.14 22.89 5.27
N VAL A 424 27.80 23.82 4.36
CA VAL A 424 27.05 23.52 3.13
C VAL A 424 27.76 22.50 2.25
N ARG A 425 29.12 22.62 2.10
CA ARG A 425 29.92 21.66 1.31
C ARG A 425 29.93 20.26 1.89
N ARG A 426 29.74 20.07 3.19
CA ARG A 426 29.61 18.74 3.79
C ARG A 426 28.29 18.03 3.40
N LEU A 427 27.26 18.82 3.10
CA LEU A 427 25.94 18.29 2.70
C LEU A 427 25.84 18.05 1.21
N THR A 428 26.53 18.85 0.40
CA THR A 428 26.41 18.80 -1.06
C THR A 428 27.59 19.48 -1.77
N ASP A 429 27.96 18.89 -2.92
CA ASP A 429 28.90 19.51 -3.87
C ASP A 429 28.17 20.40 -4.90
N ASP A 430 26.84 20.32 -4.92
CA ASP A 430 25.99 21.08 -5.83
C ASP A 430 25.98 22.57 -5.45
N ARG A 431 26.37 23.43 -6.39
CA ARG A 431 26.49 24.87 -6.20
C ARG A 431 25.29 25.67 -6.67
N ARG A 432 24.24 24.99 -7.14
CA ARG A 432 23.00 25.69 -7.54
C ARG A 432 22.39 26.41 -6.35
N PRO A 433 21.93 27.65 -6.54
CA PRO A 433 21.41 28.50 -5.46
C PRO A 433 20.32 27.80 -4.64
N GLU A 434 19.47 27.01 -5.28
CA GLU A 434 18.35 26.32 -4.66
C GLU A 434 18.82 25.25 -3.68
N VAL A 435 19.86 24.51 -4.03
CA VAL A 435 20.46 23.47 -3.16
C VAL A 435 21.26 24.09 -2.02
N VAL A 436 22.01 25.17 -2.33
CA VAL A 436 22.74 25.94 -1.32
C VAL A 436 21.80 26.53 -0.28
N ALA A 437 20.65 27.09 -0.71
CA ALA A 437 19.63 27.62 0.19
C ALA A 437 19.06 26.54 1.12
N ALA A 438 18.72 25.37 0.58
CA ALA A 438 18.22 24.27 1.36
C ALA A 438 19.22 23.79 2.42
N ALA A 439 20.50 23.66 2.05
CA ALA A 439 21.58 23.27 2.95
C ALA A 439 21.82 24.31 4.04
N ALA A 440 21.80 25.60 3.69
CA ALA A 440 22.00 26.70 4.67
C ALA A 440 20.89 26.71 5.72
N GLU A 441 19.61 26.59 5.31
CA GLU A 441 18.50 26.52 6.26
C GLU A 441 18.58 25.30 7.18
N PHE A 442 18.99 24.13 6.67
CA PHE A 442 19.18 22.94 7.47
C PHE A 442 20.25 23.12 8.55
N VAL A 443 21.37 23.74 8.21
CA VAL A 443 22.43 24.04 9.19
C VAL A 443 21.94 25.02 10.25
N LEU A 444 21.27 26.11 9.86
CA LEU A 444 20.80 27.14 10.80
C LEU A 444 19.74 26.58 11.75
N GLU A 445 18.77 25.85 11.23
CA GLU A 445 17.73 25.22 12.06
C GLU A 445 18.31 24.16 12.99
N GLY A 446 19.24 23.34 12.52
CA GLY A 446 19.93 22.36 13.34
C GLY A 446 20.69 23.00 14.52
N LEU A 447 21.37 24.13 14.30
CA LEU A 447 22.00 24.88 15.36
C LEU A 447 20.99 25.49 16.34
N HIS A 448 19.88 26.03 15.84
CA HIS A 448 18.77 26.51 16.68
C HIS A 448 18.22 25.41 17.59
N LEU A 449 17.88 24.26 17.04
CA LEU A 449 17.33 23.14 17.80
C LEU A 449 18.32 22.55 18.82
N ASN A 450 19.64 22.71 18.57
CA ASN A 450 20.71 22.40 19.51
C ASN A 450 20.98 23.55 20.51
N ARG A 451 20.14 24.62 20.54
CA ARG A 451 20.25 25.76 21.45
C ARG A 451 21.56 26.56 21.31
N ARG A 452 22.09 26.61 20.08
CA ARG A 452 23.29 27.40 19.76
C ARG A 452 22.97 28.70 19.05
N LEU A 453 21.76 28.78 18.46
CA LEU A 453 21.19 30.00 17.90
C LEU A 453 19.79 30.21 18.47
N ASN A 454 19.38 31.44 18.62
CA ASN A 454 18.01 31.82 18.88
C ASN A 454 17.26 31.96 17.56
N CYS A 455 16.00 31.55 17.52
CA CYS A 455 15.15 31.73 16.37
C CYS A 455 13.83 32.37 16.79
N GLU A 456 13.44 33.43 16.10
CA GLU A 456 12.13 34.09 16.28
C GLU A 456 11.38 34.13 14.97
N ARG A 457 10.06 33.88 15.04
CA ARG A 457 9.18 34.03 13.89
C ARG A 457 8.80 35.50 13.74
N THR A 458 9.11 36.07 12.60
CA THR A 458 8.80 37.47 12.23
C THR A 458 7.80 37.51 11.06
N ALA A 459 7.35 38.70 10.68
CA ALA A 459 6.53 38.86 9.47
C ALA A 459 7.26 38.49 8.17
N GLU A 460 8.61 38.56 8.17
CA GLU A 460 9.46 38.24 7.01
C GLU A 460 9.93 36.79 6.96
N GLY A 461 9.66 35.99 8.00
CA GLY A 461 10.10 34.60 8.11
C GLY A 461 10.70 34.26 9.46
N TYR A 462 11.70 33.38 9.47
CA TYR A 462 12.41 32.94 10.67
C TYR A 462 13.72 33.71 10.79
N GLN A 463 13.91 34.39 11.91
CA GLN A 463 15.10 35.21 12.21
C GLN A 463 16.01 34.47 13.17
N TYR A 464 17.23 34.15 12.73
CA TYR A 464 18.28 33.53 13.55
C TYR A 464 19.25 34.57 14.04
N ARG A 465 19.65 34.46 15.34
CA ARG A 465 20.64 35.30 16.01
C ARG A 465 21.43 34.52 17.05
N GLY A 466 22.58 34.99 17.45
CA GLY A 466 23.40 34.43 18.54
C GLY A 466 22.75 34.50 19.93
#